data_7e33eb56c675e5bdd221666d1973bbad
#
_entry.id   7e33eb56c675e5bdd221666d1973bbad
#
_cell.length_a   1.000
_cell.length_b   1.000
_cell.length_c   1.000
_cell.angle_alpha   90.00
_cell.angle_beta   90.00
_cell.angle_gamma   90.00
#
_symmetry.space_group_name_H-M   'P 1'
#
loop_
_entity.id
_entity.type
_entity.pdbx_description
1 polymer ?
#
loop_
_entity_poly.entity_id
_entity_poly.type
_entity_poly.pdbx_seq_one_letter_code
_entity_poly.pdbx_strand_id
1 'polypeptide(L)'
;MLRAGGVALALVGLGLAGHLLASDGYGPMPPLAGAQQWLNSPPLDAATLKGKVVLVDFWTYDCVNCRRSLPQVNAWARRYADQGLVVIGVHTPEYAYEHDVDSLRAQVRQLGIDYPVAVDNDYRIWNAWGNQFWPAHYFVDRQGQVRHVHFGEGGHAGQEQVIRTLLDEQG
;
A
#
# COMPACT_ATOMS: atom_id res chain seq x y z
N MET A 1 17.71 50.39 -58.59
CA MET A 1 18.20 49.92 -57.32
C MET A 1 17.04 49.47 -56.48
N LEU A 2 16.69 48.17 -56.52
CA LEU A 2 15.64 47.56 -55.67
C LEU A 2 16.30 46.72 -54.59
N ARG A 3 15.99 47.01 -53.31
CA ARG A 3 16.37 46.21 -52.19
C ARG A 3 15.24 45.25 -51.84
N ALA A 4 15.51 43.97 -51.97
CA ALA A 4 14.63 42.91 -51.49
C ALA A 4 14.83 42.72 -49.99
N GLY A 5 13.76 42.91 -49.20
CA GLY A 5 13.74 42.61 -47.78
C GLY A 5 13.26 41.19 -47.56
N GLY A 6 14.14 40.34 -47.04
CA GLY A 6 13.77 38.98 -46.65
C GLY A 6 13.13 38.97 -45.25
N VAL A 7 11.94 38.41 -45.18
CA VAL A 7 11.25 38.13 -43.92
C VAL A 7 11.70 36.75 -43.42
N ALA A 8 12.40 36.72 -42.29
CA ALA A 8 12.75 35.46 -41.61
C ALA A 8 11.58 35.03 -40.72
N LEU A 9 10.94 33.91 -41.07
CA LEU A 9 9.97 33.23 -40.20
C LEU A 9 10.73 32.46 -39.11
N ALA A 10 10.62 32.91 -37.88
CA ALA A 10 11.08 32.16 -36.73
C ALA A 10 10.02 31.13 -36.33
N LEU A 11 10.32 29.85 -36.57
CA LEU A 11 9.55 28.74 -36.04
C LEU A 11 9.87 28.56 -34.55
N VAL A 12 8.94 28.98 -33.68
CA VAL A 12 8.99 28.66 -32.24
C VAL A 12 8.52 27.22 -32.06
N GLY A 13 9.47 26.30 -31.96
CA GLY A 13 9.18 24.92 -31.58
C GLY A 13 8.79 24.88 -30.11
N LEU A 14 7.50 24.65 -29.81
CA LEU A 14 7.06 24.24 -28.47
C LEU A 14 7.58 22.81 -28.21
N GLY A 15 8.70 22.70 -27.52
CA GLY A 15 9.15 21.46 -26.97
C GLY A 15 8.21 21.05 -25.83
N LEU A 16 7.33 20.08 -26.05
CA LEU A 16 6.71 19.33 -24.95
C LEU A 16 7.83 18.58 -24.22
N ALA A 17 8.40 19.17 -23.19
CA ALA A 17 9.19 18.45 -22.21
C ALA A 17 8.21 17.57 -21.41
N GLY A 18 8.00 16.35 -21.91
CA GLY A 18 7.38 15.30 -21.12
C GLY A 18 8.26 15.08 -19.88
N HIS A 19 7.83 15.56 -18.74
CA HIS A 19 8.40 15.15 -17.47
C HIS A 19 8.09 13.66 -17.32
N LEU A 20 9.03 12.81 -17.72
CA LEU A 20 9.13 11.46 -17.18
C LEU A 20 9.43 11.65 -15.69
N LEU A 21 8.38 11.66 -14.87
CA LEU A 21 8.51 11.47 -13.45
C LEU A 21 9.12 10.09 -13.28
N ALA A 22 10.41 10.05 -12.97
CA ALA A 22 11.04 8.84 -12.50
C ALA A 22 10.19 8.35 -11.34
N SER A 23 9.61 7.17 -11.47
CA SER A 23 8.95 6.50 -10.36
C SER A 23 10.06 6.05 -9.41
N ASP A 24 10.46 6.91 -8.47
CA ASP A 24 11.32 6.56 -7.34
C ASP A 24 10.53 5.62 -6.39
N GLY A 25 10.07 4.49 -6.93
CA GLY A 25 9.26 3.53 -6.23
C GLY A 25 9.88 2.14 -6.24
N TYR A 26 9.40 1.30 -5.36
CA TYR A 26 9.79 -0.12 -5.27
C TYR A 26 9.20 -0.98 -6.40
N GLY A 27 8.50 -0.36 -7.36
CA GLY A 27 7.84 -1.03 -8.47
C GLY A 27 6.35 -1.32 -8.23
N PRO A 28 5.71 -2.08 -9.15
CA PRO A 28 4.31 -2.40 -9.03
C PRO A 28 4.02 -3.25 -7.80
N MET A 29 2.85 -3.05 -7.20
CA MET A 29 2.36 -3.84 -6.08
C MET A 29 2.34 -5.33 -6.44
N PRO A 30 3.05 -6.19 -5.70
CA PRO A 30 2.99 -7.62 -5.90
C PRO A 30 1.57 -8.18 -5.65
N PRO A 31 1.21 -9.34 -6.21
CA PRO A 31 -0.12 -9.90 -6.05
C PRO A 31 -0.41 -10.28 -4.58
N LEU A 32 -1.69 -10.15 -4.20
CA LEU A 32 -2.25 -10.69 -2.96
C LEU A 32 -2.80 -12.11 -3.15
N ALA A 33 -2.58 -12.71 -4.32
CA ALA A 33 -2.96 -14.07 -4.62
C ALA A 33 -2.15 -15.06 -3.76
N GLY A 34 -2.84 -16.03 -3.17
CA GLY A 34 -2.21 -17.02 -2.29
C GLY A 34 -2.75 -17.03 -0.87
N ALA A 35 -3.56 -16.05 -0.49
CA ALA A 35 -4.31 -16.11 0.76
C ALA A 35 -5.20 -17.35 0.76
N GLN A 36 -5.09 -18.18 1.80
CA GLN A 36 -5.98 -19.34 1.96
C GLN A 36 -7.40 -18.90 2.28
N GLN A 37 -7.55 -17.76 2.92
CA GLN A 37 -8.83 -17.21 3.32
C GLN A 37 -8.73 -15.69 3.48
N TRP A 38 -9.86 -15.02 3.37
CA TRP A 38 -10.03 -13.62 3.71
C TRP A 38 -10.99 -13.45 4.88
N LEU A 39 -10.66 -12.55 5.81
CA LEU A 39 -11.54 -12.14 6.89
C LEU A 39 -12.00 -10.71 6.63
N ASN A 40 -13.20 -10.36 7.06
CA ASN A 40 -13.84 -9.05 6.92
C ASN A 40 -14.13 -8.59 5.49
N SER A 41 -13.77 -9.37 4.46
CA SER A 41 -14.04 -9.05 3.06
C SER A 41 -14.02 -10.28 2.16
N PRO A 42 -14.57 -10.19 0.93
CA PRO A 42 -14.19 -11.07 -0.17
C PRO A 42 -12.71 -10.92 -0.52
N PRO A 43 -12.12 -11.84 -1.31
CA PRO A 43 -10.77 -11.69 -1.85
C PRO A 43 -10.60 -10.37 -2.61
N LEU A 44 -9.46 -9.70 -2.37
CA LEU A 44 -9.08 -8.47 -3.06
C LEU A 44 -7.93 -8.74 -4.04
N ASP A 45 -7.97 -8.05 -5.17
CA ASP A 45 -6.95 -8.10 -6.21
C ASP A 45 -6.63 -6.70 -6.76
N ALA A 46 -5.67 -6.61 -7.66
CA ALA A 46 -5.27 -5.35 -8.28
C ALA A 46 -6.42 -4.65 -9.02
N ALA A 47 -7.39 -5.39 -9.56
CA ALA A 47 -8.53 -4.81 -10.28
C ALA A 47 -9.50 -4.12 -9.32
N THR A 48 -9.78 -4.75 -8.18
CA THR A 48 -10.66 -4.19 -7.12
C THR A 48 -10.00 -3.01 -6.40
N LEU A 49 -8.67 -2.94 -6.39
CA LEU A 49 -7.88 -1.89 -5.74
C LEU A 49 -7.53 -0.72 -6.65
N LYS A 50 -7.87 -0.81 -7.94
CA LYS A 50 -7.55 0.24 -8.91
C LYS A 50 -8.13 1.60 -8.49
N GLY A 51 -7.28 2.63 -8.51
CA GLY A 51 -7.66 3.99 -8.12
C GLY A 51 -7.75 4.22 -6.60
N LYS A 52 -7.37 3.24 -5.80
CA LYS A 52 -7.28 3.36 -4.34
C LYS A 52 -5.84 3.55 -3.90
N VAL A 53 -5.64 4.28 -2.82
CA VAL A 53 -4.40 4.23 -2.06
C VAL A 53 -4.49 3.00 -1.15
N VAL A 54 -3.44 2.17 -1.14
CA VAL A 54 -3.47 0.93 -0.36
C VAL A 54 -2.34 0.93 0.66
N LEU A 55 -2.67 0.58 1.90
CA LEU A 55 -1.71 0.24 2.94
C LEU A 55 -1.77 -1.27 3.17
N VAL A 56 -0.69 -1.98 2.83
CA VAL A 56 -0.56 -3.39 3.17
C VAL A 56 0.29 -3.51 4.43
N ASP A 57 -0.32 -4.08 5.47
CA ASP A 57 0.27 -4.30 6.80
C ASP A 57 0.55 -5.80 7.00
N PHE A 58 1.81 -6.18 6.96
CA PHE A 58 2.24 -7.54 7.34
C PHE A 58 2.35 -7.64 8.85
N TRP A 59 1.56 -8.51 9.44
CA TRP A 59 1.44 -8.64 10.89
C TRP A 59 1.17 -10.08 11.33
N THR A 60 1.32 -10.33 12.61
CA THR A 60 0.78 -11.51 13.28
C THR A 60 0.29 -11.15 14.69
N TYR A 61 -0.63 -11.94 15.26
CA TYR A 61 -1.35 -11.50 16.45
C TYR A 61 -0.54 -11.60 17.75
N ASP A 62 0.52 -12.40 17.81
CA ASP A 62 1.36 -12.53 19.01
C ASP A 62 2.69 -11.74 18.91
N CYS A 63 2.87 -11.00 17.83
CA CYS A 63 3.99 -10.06 17.64
C CYS A 63 3.75 -8.80 18.47
N VAL A 64 4.59 -8.54 19.47
CA VAL A 64 4.44 -7.40 20.38
C VAL A 64 4.51 -6.05 19.66
N ASN A 65 5.42 -5.92 18.67
CA ASN A 65 5.59 -4.69 17.89
C ASN A 65 4.39 -4.45 16.96
N CYS A 66 3.81 -5.52 16.39
CA CYS A 66 2.58 -5.44 15.60
C CYS A 66 1.43 -4.92 16.47
N ARG A 67 1.23 -5.52 17.65
CA ARG A 67 0.17 -5.11 18.59
C ARG A 67 0.29 -3.65 19.01
N ARG A 68 1.50 -3.10 19.11
CA ARG A 68 1.73 -1.68 19.41
C ARG A 68 1.43 -0.76 18.22
N SER A 69 1.59 -1.24 16.98
CA SER A 69 1.29 -0.49 15.76
C SER A 69 -0.19 -0.53 15.38
N LEU A 70 -0.90 -1.63 15.65
CA LEU A 70 -2.31 -1.85 15.26
C LEU A 70 -3.29 -0.73 15.64
N PRO A 71 -3.24 -0.11 16.84
CA PRO A 71 -4.15 0.97 17.17
C PRO A 71 -4.06 2.14 16.17
N GLN A 72 -2.85 2.43 15.67
CA GLN A 72 -2.65 3.49 14.68
C GLN A 72 -3.11 3.05 13.29
N VAL A 73 -2.82 1.81 12.87
CA VAL A 73 -3.30 1.25 11.61
C VAL A 73 -4.83 1.24 11.57
N ASN A 74 -5.49 0.79 12.66
CA ASN A 74 -6.95 0.84 12.81
C ASN A 74 -7.48 2.29 12.71
N ALA A 75 -6.78 3.26 13.29
CA ALA A 75 -7.16 4.66 13.22
C ALA A 75 -7.06 5.21 11.79
N TRP A 76 -6.02 4.87 11.05
CA TRP A 76 -5.87 5.26 9.64
C TRP A 76 -6.94 4.61 8.76
N ALA A 77 -7.20 3.30 8.93
CA ALA A 77 -8.23 2.59 8.20
C ALA A 77 -9.59 3.29 8.29
N ARG A 78 -9.98 3.70 9.51
CA ARG A 78 -11.25 4.41 9.72
C ARG A 78 -11.23 5.86 9.23
N ARG A 79 -10.14 6.59 9.51
CA ARG A 79 -10.03 8.05 9.22
C ARG A 79 -10.02 8.35 7.73
N TYR A 80 -9.37 7.51 6.94
CA TYR A 80 -9.10 7.78 5.52
C TYR A 80 -9.92 6.91 4.55
N ALA A 81 -10.82 6.05 5.06
CA ALA A 81 -11.68 5.18 4.23
C ALA A 81 -12.45 5.97 3.16
N ASP A 82 -13.14 7.03 3.58
CA ASP A 82 -13.95 7.88 2.68
C ASP A 82 -13.11 8.70 1.69
N GLN A 83 -11.80 8.83 1.94
CA GLN A 83 -10.85 9.50 1.06
C GLN A 83 -10.20 8.54 0.06
N GLY A 84 -10.49 7.24 0.17
CA GLY A 84 -10.04 6.22 -0.75
C GLY A 84 -8.84 5.41 -0.29
N LEU A 85 -8.49 5.44 1.01
CA LEU A 85 -7.54 4.49 1.59
C LEU A 85 -8.20 3.14 1.80
N VAL A 86 -7.52 2.08 1.36
CA VAL A 86 -7.83 0.70 1.70
C VAL A 86 -6.67 0.13 2.50
N VAL A 87 -6.93 -0.29 3.73
CA VAL A 87 -5.96 -1.04 4.54
C VAL A 87 -6.21 -2.52 4.36
N ILE A 88 -5.14 -3.29 4.19
CA ILE A 88 -5.16 -4.75 4.07
C ILE A 88 -4.14 -5.31 5.04
N GLY A 89 -4.61 -6.06 6.04
CA GLY A 89 -3.73 -6.83 6.90
C GLY A 89 -3.35 -8.15 6.21
N VAL A 90 -2.08 -8.45 6.11
CA VAL A 90 -1.60 -9.77 5.71
C VAL A 90 -1.10 -10.47 6.96
N HIS A 91 -1.90 -11.41 7.45
CA HIS A 91 -1.51 -12.22 8.61
C HIS A 91 -0.63 -13.37 8.14
N THR A 92 0.67 -13.27 8.43
CA THR A 92 1.64 -14.32 8.16
C THR A 92 2.16 -14.81 9.51
N PRO A 93 1.95 -16.08 9.90
CA PRO A 93 2.28 -16.59 11.23
C PRO A 93 3.78 -16.63 11.48
N GLU A 94 4.22 -16.20 12.67
CA GLU A 94 5.60 -16.39 13.14
C GLU A 94 5.74 -17.72 13.88
N TYR A 95 4.68 -18.13 14.60
CA TYR A 95 4.63 -19.33 15.40
C TYR A 95 3.63 -20.35 14.89
N ALA A 96 3.88 -21.64 15.15
CA ALA A 96 3.02 -22.72 14.64
C ALA A 96 1.55 -22.62 15.07
N TYR A 97 1.27 -22.14 16.28
CA TYR A 97 -0.11 -21.98 16.78
C TYR A 97 -0.87 -20.82 16.11
N GLU A 98 -0.18 -19.88 15.47
CA GLU A 98 -0.79 -18.77 14.74
C GLU A 98 -1.40 -19.18 13.41
N HIS A 99 -1.14 -20.41 12.93
CA HIS A 99 -1.81 -20.98 11.75
C HIS A 99 -3.30 -21.29 11.99
N ASP A 100 -3.74 -21.36 13.27
CA ASP A 100 -5.14 -21.63 13.61
C ASP A 100 -6.04 -20.43 13.25
N VAL A 101 -6.90 -20.63 12.25
CA VAL A 101 -7.73 -19.56 11.69
C VAL A 101 -8.83 -19.13 12.65
N ASP A 102 -9.32 -20.01 13.50
CA ASP A 102 -10.38 -19.65 14.47
C ASP A 102 -9.79 -18.78 15.58
N SER A 103 -8.59 -19.09 16.04
CA SER A 103 -7.82 -18.23 16.93
C SER A 103 -7.54 -16.87 16.30
N LEU A 104 -7.11 -16.84 15.04
CA LEU A 104 -6.91 -15.59 14.31
C LEU A 104 -8.20 -14.76 14.22
N ARG A 105 -9.35 -15.37 13.92
CA ARG A 105 -10.66 -14.67 13.91
C ARG A 105 -11.00 -14.05 15.26
N ALA A 106 -10.71 -14.77 16.35
CA ALA A 106 -10.91 -14.25 17.70
C ALA A 106 -10.02 -13.05 17.96
N GLN A 107 -8.74 -13.12 17.57
CA GLN A 107 -7.78 -12.03 17.74
C GLN A 107 -8.13 -10.81 16.86
N VAL A 108 -8.54 -10.99 15.61
CA VAL A 108 -9.01 -9.91 14.73
C VAL A 108 -10.13 -9.12 15.39
N ARG A 109 -11.13 -9.82 15.98
CA ARG A 109 -12.22 -9.14 16.72
C ARG A 109 -11.72 -8.44 17.98
N GLN A 110 -10.89 -9.12 18.78
CA GLN A 110 -10.36 -8.57 20.03
C GLN A 110 -9.49 -7.33 19.82
N LEU A 111 -8.72 -7.30 18.72
CA LEU A 111 -7.84 -6.20 18.34
C LEU A 111 -8.57 -5.07 17.59
N GLY A 112 -9.88 -5.21 17.34
CA GLY A 112 -10.71 -4.19 16.68
C GLY A 112 -10.30 -3.96 15.23
N ILE A 113 -9.87 -5.02 14.54
CA ILE A 113 -9.49 -4.97 13.12
C ILE A 113 -10.77 -5.15 12.28
N ASP A 114 -11.20 -4.08 11.62
CA ASP A 114 -12.41 -4.05 10.80
C ASP A 114 -12.10 -4.10 9.29
N TYR A 115 -10.86 -3.83 8.91
CA TYR A 115 -10.40 -3.87 7.51
C TYR A 115 -10.12 -5.31 7.03
N PRO A 116 -10.01 -5.54 5.70
CA PRO A 116 -9.70 -6.84 5.11
C PRO A 116 -8.43 -7.48 5.66
N VAL A 117 -8.48 -8.76 5.96
CA VAL A 117 -7.33 -9.55 6.40
C VAL A 117 -7.15 -10.77 5.49
N ALA A 118 -6.01 -10.83 4.81
CA ALA A 118 -5.56 -12.00 4.06
C ALA A 118 -4.83 -12.98 4.99
N VAL A 119 -5.24 -14.24 5.00
CA VAL A 119 -4.58 -15.31 5.77
C VAL A 119 -3.48 -15.93 4.91
N ASP A 120 -2.23 -15.72 5.27
CA ASP A 120 -1.05 -16.12 4.50
C ASP A 120 -0.24 -17.20 5.23
N ASN A 121 -0.91 -18.27 5.67
CA ASN A 121 -0.27 -19.36 6.42
C ASN A 121 0.84 -20.09 5.64
N ASP A 122 0.82 -20.06 4.30
CA ASP A 122 1.83 -20.68 3.44
C ASP A 122 2.92 -19.70 3.00
N TYR A 123 2.93 -18.47 3.52
CA TYR A 123 3.92 -17.43 3.17
C TYR A 123 3.95 -17.07 1.68
N ARG A 124 2.86 -17.29 0.94
CA ARG A 124 2.82 -17.01 -0.50
C ARG A 124 2.83 -15.51 -0.79
N ILE A 125 2.04 -14.75 -0.03
CA ILE A 125 2.01 -13.29 -0.15
C ILE A 125 3.31 -12.72 0.39
N TRP A 126 3.74 -13.15 1.56
CA TRP A 126 5.02 -12.76 2.16
C TRP A 126 6.19 -12.89 1.19
N ASN A 127 6.32 -14.05 0.55
CA ASN A 127 7.41 -14.33 -0.40
C ASN A 127 7.28 -13.49 -1.69
N ALA A 128 6.05 -13.32 -2.21
CA ALA A 128 5.80 -12.49 -3.40
C ALA A 128 6.16 -11.02 -3.17
N TRP A 129 5.98 -10.52 -1.94
CA TRP A 129 6.33 -9.17 -1.53
C TRP A 129 7.80 -9.02 -1.09
N GLY A 130 8.55 -10.12 -1.01
CA GLY A 130 9.92 -10.13 -0.49
C GLY A 130 10.00 -9.63 0.95
N ASN A 131 8.91 -9.78 1.72
CA ASN A 131 8.87 -9.28 3.09
C ASN A 131 9.81 -10.06 4.01
N GLN A 132 10.32 -9.42 5.05
CA GLN A 132 11.31 -9.99 5.98
C GLN A 132 11.04 -9.63 7.45
N PHE A 133 10.06 -8.78 7.74
CA PHE A 133 9.86 -8.22 9.08
C PHE A 133 8.38 -8.16 9.46
N TRP A 134 8.11 -8.24 10.79
CA TRP A 134 6.85 -7.91 11.41
C TRP A 134 7.06 -6.76 12.44
N PRO A 135 6.20 -5.72 12.42
CA PRO A 135 5.31 -5.36 11.32
C PRO A 135 6.09 -4.81 10.13
N ALA A 136 5.47 -4.85 8.94
CA ALA A 136 5.96 -4.16 7.77
C ALA A 136 4.81 -3.51 7.02
N HIS A 137 4.95 -2.23 6.71
CA HIS A 137 3.91 -1.43 6.06
C HIS A 137 4.36 -1.00 4.67
N TYR A 138 3.57 -1.36 3.66
CA TYR A 138 3.81 -0.99 2.27
C TYR A 138 2.71 -0.04 1.81
N PHE A 139 3.11 1.13 1.29
CA PHE A 139 2.20 2.18 0.84
C PHE A 139 2.17 2.21 -0.67
N VAL A 140 0.99 2.00 -1.24
CA VAL A 140 0.74 1.86 -2.68
C VAL A 140 -0.13 3.00 -3.16
N ASP A 141 0.23 3.61 -4.28
CA ASP A 141 -0.52 4.71 -4.87
C ASP A 141 -1.74 4.21 -5.69
N ARG A 142 -2.51 5.16 -6.22
CA ARG A 142 -3.71 4.89 -7.04
C ARG A 142 -3.42 4.17 -8.35
N GLN A 143 -2.16 4.20 -8.81
CA GLN A 143 -1.66 3.51 -10.00
C GLN A 143 -1.16 2.10 -9.69
N GLY A 144 -1.18 1.70 -8.42
CA GLY A 144 -0.72 0.39 -7.97
C GLY A 144 0.80 0.28 -7.84
N GLN A 145 1.51 1.41 -7.65
CA GLN A 145 2.96 1.41 -7.43
C GLN A 145 3.27 1.51 -5.94
N VAL A 146 4.19 0.70 -5.44
CA VAL A 146 4.70 0.82 -4.07
C VAL A 146 5.58 2.06 -3.99
N ARG A 147 5.19 3.03 -3.15
CA ARG A 147 5.84 4.33 -3.03
C ARG A 147 6.66 4.48 -1.76
N HIS A 148 6.34 3.73 -0.74
CA HIS A 148 7.06 3.77 0.52
C HIS A 148 6.94 2.43 1.24
N VAL A 149 7.98 2.08 2.01
CA VAL A 149 8.00 0.91 2.88
C VAL A 149 8.54 1.31 4.24
N HIS A 150 7.89 0.84 5.30
CA HIS A 150 8.32 1.01 6.67
C HIS A 150 8.41 -0.34 7.37
N PHE A 151 9.53 -0.63 8.01
CA PHE A 151 9.75 -1.85 8.77
C PHE A 151 9.80 -1.56 10.28
N GLY A 152 9.11 -2.39 11.04
CA GLY A 152 9.07 -2.30 12.49
C GLY A 152 8.00 -1.34 13.03
N GLU A 153 7.94 -1.22 14.37
CA GLU A 153 7.02 -0.32 15.06
C GLU A 153 7.49 1.14 15.02
N GLY A 154 6.56 2.08 15.24
CA GLY A 154 6.88 3.51 15.35
C GLY A 154 6.83 4.26 14.02
N GLY A 155 7.42 5.47 13.97
CA GLY A 155 7.43 6.31 12.79
C GLY A 155 6.04 6.77 12.31
N HIS A 156 4.99 6.67 13.13
CA HIS A 156 3.59 6.82 12.74
C HIS A 156 3.28 8.17 12.07
N ALA A 157 3.89 9.27 12.56
CA ALA A 157 3.66 10.60 11.96
C ALA A 157 4.17 10.68 10.51
N GLY A 158 5.34 10.10 10.23
CA GLY A 158 5.89 10.04 8.88
C GLY A 158 5.07 9.15 7.96
N GLN A 159 4.64 7.99 8.45
CA GLN A 159 3.77 7.06 7.73
C GLN A 159 2.41 7.70 7.40
N GLU A 160 1.80 8.42 8.34
CA GLU A 160 0.55 9.15 8.10
C GLU A 160 0.73 10.26 7.06
N GLN A 161 1.89 10.92 7.06
CA GLN A 161 2.20 11.92 6.03
C GLN A 161 2.27 11.27 4.64
N VAL A 162 2.85 10.06 4.51
CA VAL A 162 2.84 9.31 3.25
C VAL A 162 1.40 9.03 2.79
N ILE A 163 0.53 8.53 3.69
CA ILE A 163 -0.89 8.29 3.37
C ILE A 163 -1.54 9.56 2.80
N ARG A 164 -1.39 10.70 3.48
CA ARG A 164 -1.97 11.97 3.03
C ARG A 164 -1.44 12.39 1.67
N THR A 165 -0.13 12.32 1.49
CA THR A 165 0.50 12.66 0.20
C THR A 165 -0.08 11.83 -0.94
N LEU A 166 -0.18 10.51 -0.77
CA LEU A 166 -0.73 9.62 -1.79
C LEU A 166 -2.23 9.84 -2.04
N LEU A 167 -2.99 10.22 -1.01
CA LEU A 167 -4.42 10.55 -1.14
C LEU A 167 -4.64 11.86 -1.89
N ASP A 168 -3.74 12.85 -1.70
CA ASP A 168 -3.79 14.17 -2.36
C ASP A 168 -3.31 14.12 -3.82
N GLU A 169 -2.53 13.12 -4.22
CA GLU A 169 -2.14 12.90 -5.61
C GLU A 169 -3.39 12.61 -6.46
N GLN A 170 -3.54 13.35 -7.57
CA GLN A 170 -4.60 13.07 -8.54
C GLN A 170 -4.26 11.78 -9.29
N GLY A 171 -5.24 10.88 -9.40
CA GLY A 171 -5.10 9.61 -10.09
C GLY A 171 -5.05 9.75 -11.61
#